data_9334d5badb6810828935946c04ae338d
#
_entry.id   9334d5badb6810828935946c04ae338d
#
_cell.length_a   1.000
_cell.length_b   1.000
_cell.length_c   1.000
_cell.angle_alpha   90.00
_cell.angle_beta   90.00
_cell.angle_gamma   90.00
#
_symmetry.space_group_name_H-M   'P 1'
#
loop_
_entity.id
_entity.type
_entity.pdbx_description
1 polymer ?
#
loop_
_entity_poly.entity_id
_entity_poly.type
_entity_poly.pdbx_seq_one_letter_code
_entity_poly.pdbx_strand_id
1 'polypeptide(L)'
;WLRWRHGQDREWLAATGYPLVAEVFRFYRANLVEGQDGCLHVPLSSSPEYRENQSAAWASDPTVDLALIRRCCDWVSEMEQALDRDDLSAAAEQVRARLAPYPLTDRHELCLWSDRPLDESHRHPSHLMPIHPAMDLTVDDGDDARQTIDASLEQYLALGRYRWAGHTYAQLASLAA
;
A
#
# COMPACT_ATOMS: atom_id res chain seq x y z
N TRP A 1 -7.79 10.24 -6.75
CA TRP A 1 -6.55 10.59 -7.43
C TRP A 1 -6.63 10.37 -8.94
N LEU A 2 -6.97 9.19 -9.46
CA LEU A 2 -7.10 8.93 -10.90
C LEU A 2 -8.02 9.93 -11.63
N ARG A 3 -9.16 10.28 -11.03
CA ARG A 3 -10.04 11.31 -11.60
C ARG A 3 -9.33 12.66 -11.75
N TRP A 4 -8.52 13.05 -10.77
CA TRP A 4 -7.72 14.26 -10.85
C TRP A 4 -6.62 14.14 -11.91
N ARG A 5 -5.85 13.07 -11.91
CA ARG A 5 -4.74 12.86 -12.86
C ARG A 5 -5.20 12.93 -14.33
N HIS A 6 -6.36 12.37 -14.65
CA HIS A 6 -6.89 12.34 -16.01
C HIS A 6 -7.80 13.50 -16.35
N GLY A 7 -8.52 14.05 -15.39
CA GLY A 7 -9.51 15.11 -15.62
C GLY A 7 -8.98 16.52 -15.44
N GLN A 8 -7.92 16.72 -14.63
CA GLN A 8 -7.33 18.03 -14.29
C GLN A 8 -8.35 19.07 -13.82
N ASP A 9 -9.48 18.61 -13.25
CA ASP A 9 -10.57 19.45 -12.75
C ASP A 9 -10.22 19.99 -11.37
N ARG A 10 -9.68 21.21 -11.34
CA ARG A 10 -9.21 21.85 -10.11
C ARG A 10 -10.37 22.21 -9.16
N GLU A 11 -11.56 22.54 -9.68
CA GLU A 11 -12.74 22.83 -8.84
C GLU A 11 -13.20 21.54 -8.11
N TRP A 12 -13.31 20.45 -8.85
CA TRP A 12 -13.60 19.15 -8.24
C TRP A 12 -12.52 18.72 -7.24
N LEU A 13 -11.24 18.94 -7.57
CA LEU A 13 -10.13 18.63 -6.66
C LEU A 13 -10.28 19.39 -5.35
N ALA A 14 -10.53 20.70 -5.41
CA ALA A 14 -10.69 21.54 -4.22
C ALA A 14 -11.94 21.19 -3.40
N ALA A 15 -13.07 20.93 -4.09
CA ALA A 15 -14.35 20.72 -3.42
C ALA A 15 -14.58 19.29 -2.92
N THR A 16 -13.91 18.29 -3.51
CA THR A 16 -14.19 16.87 -3.24
C THR A 16 -12.93 16.03 -3.08
N GLY A 17 -12.01 16.07 -4.03
CA GLY A 17 -10.87 15.16 -4.09
C GLY A 17 -9.94 15.33 -2.90
N TYR A 18 -9.43 16.53 -2.72
CA TYR A 18 -8.51 16.84 -1.62
C TYR A 18 -9.16 16.69 -0.23
N PRO A 19 -10.37 17.22 0.06
CA PRO A 19 -11.00 17.00 1.36
C PRO A 19 -11.10 15.53 1.74
N LEU A 20 -11.49 14.66 0.80
CA LEU A 20 -11.56 13.22 1.04
C LEU A 20 -10.20 12.61 1.41
N VAL A 21 -9.17 12.90 0.60
CA VAL A 21 -7.82 12.37 0.84
C VAL A 21 -7.23 12.91 2.13
N ALA A 22 -7.45 14.20 2.43
CA ALA A 22 -7.01 14.84 3.66
C ALA A 22 -7.63 14.18 4.91
N GLU A 23 -8.93 13.83 4.89
CA GLU A 23 -9.57 13.12 6.01
C GLU A 23 -9.03 11.68 6.17
N VAL A 24 -8.80 10.96 5.07
CA VAL A 24 -8.17 9.63 5.10
C VAL A 24 -6.77 9.73 5.70
N PHE A 25 -5.97 10.71 5.30
CA PHE A 25 -4.65 10.94 5.88
C PHE A 25 -4.70 11.26 7.38
N ARG A 26 -5.61 12.16 7.80
CA ARG A 26 -5.79 12.49 9.22
C ARG A 26 -6.17 11.27 10.05
N PHE A 27 -7.07 10.43 9.52
CA PHE A 27 -7.45 9.17 10.15
C PHE A 27 -6.24 8.26 10.37
N TYR A 28 -5.47 7.97 9.32
CA TYR A 28 -4.28 7.12 9.45
C TYR A 28 -3.27 7.74 10.41
N ARG A 29 -2.92 9.02 10.23
CA ARG A 29 -1.97 9.71 11.11
C ARG A 29 -2.37 9.63 12.59
N ALA A 30 -3.65 9.73 12.91
CA ALA A 30 -4.14 9.68 14.28
C ALA A 30 -4.11 8.26 14.88
N ASN A 31 -4.05 7.23 14.04
CA ASN A 31 -4.05 5.82 14.47
C ASN A 31 -2.67 5.16 14.41
N LEU A 32 -1.67 5.79 13.79
CA LEU A 32 -0.31 5.29 13.80
C LEU A 32 0.31 5.42 15.19
N VAL A 33 1.11 4.42 15.57
CA VAL A 33 1.79 4.35 16.87
C VAL A 33 3.30 4.36 16.65
N GLU A 34 4.02 5.17 17.41
CA GLU A 34 5.49 5.19 17.37
C GLU A 34 6.05 3.96 18.08
N GLY A 35 6.88 3.19 17.37
CA GLY A 35 7.61 2.05 17.90
C GLY A 35 8.91 2.43 18.59
N GLN A 36 9.51 1.45 19.29
CA GLN A 36 10.82 1.65 19.92
C GLN A 36 11.97 1.82 18.91
N ASP A 37 11.75 1.41 17.68
CA ASP A 37 12.67 1.58 16.54
C ASP A 37 12.60 2.98 15.92
N GLY A 38 11.69 3.84 16.40
CA GLY A 38 11.46 5.18 15.88
C GLY A 38 10.57 5.23 14.64
N CYS A 39 10.11 4.08 14.15
CA CYS A 39 9.15 4.01 13.05
C CYS A 39 7.72 4.25 13.53
N LEU A 40 6.85 4.59 12.57
CA LEU A 40 5.40 4.65 12.75
C LEU A 40 4.78 3.34 12.27
N HIS A 41 3.99 2.72 13.12
CA HIS A 41 3.38 1.42 12.90
C HIS A 41 1.86 1.50 12.82
N VAL A 42 1.26 0.65 12.01
CA VAL A 42 -0.17 0.34 12.05
C VAL A 42 -0.40 -0.66 13.19
N PRO A 43 -1.10 -0.28 14.28
CA PRO A 43 -1.09 -1.09 15.52
C PRO A 43 -1.80 -2.44 15.38
N LEU A 44 -2.92 -2.48 14.67
CA LEU A 44 -3.69 -3.68 14.44
C LEU A 44 -4.60 -3.52 13.23
N SER A 45 -4.45 -4.40 12.25
CA SER A 45 -5.29 -4.48 11.06
C SER A 45 -5.28 -5.90 10.51
N SER A 46 -5.83 -6.11 9.31
CA SER A 46 -5.83 -7.41 8.66
C SER A 46 -5.61 -7.28 7.16
N SER A 47 -5.02 -8.31 6.57
CA SER A 47 -5.00 -8.44 5.12
C SER A 47 -6.38 -8.88 4.62
N PRO A 48 -6.92 -8.27 3.53
CA PRO A 48 -8.29 -8.54 3.05
C PRO A 48 -8.58 -10.02 2.86
N GLU A 49 -9.59 -10.51 3.57
CA GLU A 49 -10.13 -11.87 3.52
C GLU A 49 -9.13 -13.02 3.77
N TYR A 50 -7.88 -12.72 4.11
CA TYR A 50 -6.94 -13.76 4.48
C TYR A 50 -7.46 -14.48 5.72
N ARG A 51 -7.50 -15.83 5.65
CA ARG A 51 -8.09 -16.70 6.68
C ARG A 51 -9.48 -16.22 7.16
N GLU A 52 -10.31 -15.77 6.21
CA GLU A 52 -11.69 -15.33 6.45
C GLU A 52 -11.80 -14.21 7.51
N ASN A 53 -10.78 -13.35 7.61
CA ASN A 53 -10.69 -12.24 8.57
C ASN A 53 -10.82 -12.67 10.05
N GLN A 54 -10.52 -13.92 10.38
CA GLN A 54 -10.48 -14.38 11.77
C GLN A 54 -9.38 -13.64 12.55
N SER A 55 -9.47 -13.65 13.87
CA SER A 55 -8.48 -12.98 14.74
C SER A 55 -7.02 -13.42 14.51
N ALA A 56 -6.80 -14.65 14.03
CA ALA A 56 -5.48 -15.15 13.62
C ALA A 56 -4.91 -14.47 12.37
N ALA A 57 -5.73 -13.68 11.65
CA ALA A 57 -5.31 -12.88 10.49
C ALA A 57 -5.08 -11.40 10.85
N TRP A 58 -5.19 -11.02 12.12
CA TRP A 58 -4.93 -9.66 12.59
C TRP A 58 -3.49 -9.51 13.01
N ALA A 59 -2.85 -8.46 12.53
CA ALA A 59 -1.45 -8.17 12.81
C ALA A 59 -1.16 -6.68 12.75
N SER A 60 0.02 -6.29 13.23
CA SER A 60 0.57 -4.96 12.99
C SER A 60 1.18 -4.91 11.59
N ASP A 61 1.17 -3.73 11.01
CA ASP A 61 1.84 -3.41 9.75
C ASP A 61 1.49 -4.31 8.55
N PRO A 62 0.20 -4.56 8.24
CA PRO A 62 -0.09 -5.25 7.00
C PRO A 62 0.44 -4.46 5.81
N THR A 63 1.09 -5.15 4.89
CA THR A 63 1.70 -4.54 3.69
C THR A 63 0.71 -3.71 2.88
N VAL A 64 -0.55 -4.14 2.81
CA VAL A 64 -1.61 -3.39 2.14
C VAL A 64 -1.84 -2.02 2.77
N ASP A 65 -1.89 -1.94 4.10
CA ASP A 65 -2.07 -0.67 4.81
C ASP A 65 -0.86 0.23 4.65
N LEU A 66 0.35 -0.32 4.82
CA LEU A 66 1.60 0.43 4.62
C LEU A 66 1.66 1.05 3.21
N ALA A 67 1.29 0.29 2.18
CA ALA A 67 1.27 0.78 0.79
C ALA A 67 0.24 1.90 0.59
N LEU A 68 -0.97 1.72 1.10
CA LEU A 68 -2.04 2.70 0.97
C LEU A 68 -1.74 3.99 1.75
N ILE A 69 -1.12 3.88 2.94
CA ILE A 69 -0.72 5.05 3.73
C ILE A 69 0.37 5.84 3.00
N ARG A 70 1.43 5.18 2.47
CA ARG A 70 2.46 5.84 1.68
C ARG A 70 1.86 6.59 0.50
N ARG A 71 1.00 5.89 -0.24
CA ARG A 71 0.34 6.50 -1.40
C ARG A 71 -0.60 7.64 -1.03
N CYS A 72 -1.27 7.55 0.11
CA CYS A 72 -2.08 8.64 0.64
C CYS A 72 -1.23 9.88 0.96
N CYS A 73 -0.05 9.69 1.54
CA CYS A 73 0.91 10.78 1.79
C CYS A 73 1.31 11.48 0.48
N ASP A 74 1.66 10.72 -0.55
CA ASP A 74 2.01 11.25 -1.86
C ASP A 74 0.85 12.05 -2.47
N TRP A 75 -0.37 11.52 -2.41
CA TRP A 75 -1.56 12.20 -2.91
C TRP A 75 -1.87 13.51 -2.17
N VAL A 76 -1.65 13.55 -0.86
CA VAL A 76 -1.77 14.80 -0.09
C VAL A 76 -0.83 15.85 -0.68
N SER A 77 0.45 15.55 -0.80
CA SER A 77 1.46 16.47 -1.32
C SER A 77 1.18 16.90 -2.77
N GLU A 78 0.85 15.93 -3.67
CA GLU A 78 0.49 16.23 -5.06
C GLU A 78 -0.75 17.12 -5.19
N MET A 79 -1.79 16.86 -4.40
CA MET A 79 -3.04 17.62 -4.45
C MET A 79 -2.89 19.01 -3.84
N GLU A 80 -2.12 19.15 -2.76
CA GLU A 80 -1.82 20.46 -2.16
C GLU A 80 -1.01 21.31 -3.12
N GLN A 81 0.02 20.75 -3.75
CA GLN A 81 0.78 21.44 -4.78
C GLN A 81 -0.13 21.93 -5.94
N ALA A 82 -1.05 21.08 -6.40
CA ALA A 82 -1.98 21.44 -7.46
C ALA A 82 -2.99 22.53 -7.04
N LEU A 83 -3.25 22.68 -5.74
CA LEU A 83 -4.18 23.66 -5.17
C LEU A 83 -3.48 24.92 -4.63
N ASP A 84 -2.14 25.01 -4.71
CA ASP A 84 -1.32 26.04 -4.07
C ASP A 84 -1.56 26.13 -2.54
N ARG A 85 -1.54 24.97 -1.87
CA ARG A 85 -1.74 24.81 -0.42
C ARG A 85 -0.56 24.04 0.18
N ASP A 86 -0.43 24.11 1.52
CA ASP A 86 0.61 23.43 2.30
C ASP A 86 0.11 23.01 3.71
N ASP A 87 -1.18 22.70 3.84
CA ASP A 87 -1.81 22.45 5.15
C ASP A 87 -1.31 21.15 5.81
N LEU A 88 -1.03 20.11 5.02
CA LEU A 88 -0.72 18.75 5.47
C LEU A 88 0.57 18.17 4.87
N SER A 89 1.15 18.77 3.83
CA SER A 89 2.29 18.22 3.08
C SER A 89 3.47 17.89 3.98
N ALA A 90 3.88 18.81 4.85
CA ALA A 90 4.99 18.55 5.78
C ALA A 90 4.70 17.38 6.75
N ALA A 91 3.44 17.24 7.19
CA ALA A 91 3.03 16.12 8.04
C ALA A 91 2.98 14.80 7.26
N ALA A 92 2.55 14.84 6.00
CA ALA A 92 2.53 13.67 5.11
C ALA A 92 3.96 13.16 4.82
N GLU A 93 4.88 14.06 4.53
CA GLU A 93 6.30 13.74 4.36
C GLU A 93 6.92 13.09 5.62
N GLN A 94 6.62 13.64 6.81
CA GLN A 94 7.07 13.06 8.08
C GLN A 94 6.52 11.65 8.32
N VAL A 95 5.23 11.43 8.06
CA VAL A 95 4.62 10.10 8.17
C VAL A 95 5.25 9.14 7.18
N ARG A 96 5.38 9.53 5.90
CA ARG A 96 5.96 8.69 4.87
C ARG A 96 7.40 8.27 5.20
N ALA A 97 8.23 9.22 5.66
CA ALA A 97 9.63 8.97 5.99
C ALA A 97 9.83 8.07 7.21
N ARG A 98 8.87 8.04 8.13
CA ARG A 98 8.94 7.27 9.37
C ARG A 98 8.09 6.00 9.37
N LEU A 99 7.26 5.78 8.34
CA LEU A 99 6.41 4.60 8.29
C LEU A 99 7.26 3.33 8.22
N ALA A 100 6.88 2.30 8.97
CA ALA A 100 7.57 1.01 9.02
C ALA A 100 7.86 0.46 7.60
N PRO A 101 9.02 -0.16 7.37
CA PRO A 101 9.36 -0.74 6.06
C PRO A 101 8.41 -1.87 5.68
N TYR A 102 8.37 -2.21 4.40
CA TYR A 102 7.65 -3.41 3.96
C TYR A 102 8.32 -4.66 4.52
N PRO A 103 7.57 -5.58 5.14
CA PRO A 103 8.12 -6.84 5.61
C PRO A 103 8.44 -7.76 4.42
N LEU A 104 9.65 -8.29 4.41
CA LEU A 104 10.16 -9.20 3.39
C LEU A 104 10.59 -10.52 4.01
N THR A 105 10.52 -11.60 3.23
CA THR A 105 11.20 -12.86 3.55
C THR A 105 12.70 -12.76 3.28
N ASP A 106 13.49 -13.73 3.74
CA ASP A 106 14.91 -13.88 3.39
C ASP A 106 15.15 -14.05 1.88
N ARG A 107 14.09 -14.34 1.11
CA ARG A 107 14.09 -14.49 -0.34
C ARG A 107 13.61 -13.23 -1.07
N HIS A 108 13.48 -12.10 -0.38
CA HIS A 108 12.95 -10.83 -0.88
C HIS A 108 11.46 -10.86 -1.31
N GLU A 109 10.69 -11.83 -0.86
CA GLU A 109 9.25 -11.88 -1.12
C GLU A 109 8.50 -10.94 -0.17
N LEU A 110 7.57 -10.15 -0.67
CA LEU A 110 6.68 -9.33 0.16
C LEU A 110 5.79 -10.22 1.03
N CYS A 111 5.76 -9.92 2.33
CA CYS A 111 4.89 -10.60 3.29
C CYS A 111 3.52 -9.92 3.39
N LEU A 112 2.53 -10.61 3.94
CA LEU A 112 1.25 -10.00 4.35
C LEU A 112 1.46 -9.01 5.50
N TRP A 113 2.31 -9.40 6.48
CA TRP A 113 2.86 -8.62 7.60
C TRP A 113 4.14 -9.29 8.08
N SER A 114 4.80 -8.76 9.10
CA SER A 114 6.06 -9.33 9.62
C SER A 114 5.93 -10.84 9.88
N ASP A 115 6.89 -11.60 9.38
CA ASP A 115 7.00 -13.06 9.53
C ASP A 115 5.83 -13.87 8.92
N ARG A 116 5.02 -13.25 8.06
CA ARG A 116 3.88 -13.92 7.44
C ARG A 116 3.86 -13.72 5.92
N PRO A 117 4.59 -14.54 5.16
CA PRO A 117 4.37 -14.62 3.72
C PRO A 117 2.97 -15.16 3.42
N LEU A 118 2.44 -14.86 2.23
CA LEU A 118 1.23 -15.53 1.77
C LEU A 118 1.55 -17.02 1.57
N ASP A 119 0.77 -17.90 2.23
CA ASP A 119 1.01 -19.35 2.30
C ASP A 119 -0.08 -20.20 1.63
N GLU A 120 -1.04 -19.57 0.95
CA GLU A 120 -2.13 -20.24 0.26
C GLU A 120 -2.51 -19.49 -1.03
N SER A 121 -3.11 -20.22 -1.98
CA SER A 121 -3.76 -19.56 -3.12
C SER A 121 -4.84 -18.61 -2.61
N HIS A 122 -4.77 -17.35 -3.00
CA HIS A 122 -5.67 -16.32 -2.48
C HIS A 122 -6.10 -15.35 -3.58
N ARG A 123 -7.39 -14.96 -3.56
CA ARG A 123 -7.95 -14.06 -4.59
C ARG A 123 -7.54 -12.60 -4.43
N HIS A 124 -7.05 -12.20 -3.26
CA HIS A 124 -6.57 -10.85 -2.96
C HIS A 124 -5.06 -10.86 -2.77
N PRO A 125 -4.27 -10.48 -3.79
CA PRO A 125 -2.81 -10.35 -3.65
C PRO A 125 -2.45 -9.05 -2.92
N SER A 126 -2.92 -8.90 -1.69
CA SER A 126 -2.81 -7.66 -0.90
C SER A 126 -1.37 -7.30 -0.54
N HIS A 127 -0.48 -8.30 -0.42
CA HIS A 127 0.95 -8.09 -0.23
C HIS A 127 1.64 -7.50 -1.49
N LEU A 128 1.02 -7.62 -2.68
CA LEU A 128 1.52 -7.02 -3.91
C LEU A 128 1.00 -5.59 -4.14
N MET A 129 0.25 -5.04 -3.18
CA MET A 129 -0.26 -3.66 -3.24
C MET A 129 0.83 -2.60 -3.44
N PRO A 130 2.05 -2.73 -2.87
CA PRO A 130 3.14 -1.80 -3.13
C PRO A 130 3.51 -1.68 -4.62
N ILE A 131 3.41 -2.79 -5.37
CA ILE A 131 3.71 -2.85 -6.81
C ILE A 131 2.53 -2.23 -7.59
N HIS A 132 1.33 -2.79 -7.41
CA HIS A 132 0.12 -2.28 -8.04
C HIS A 132 -1.11 -2.49 -7.12
N PRO A 133 -1.96 -1.46 -6.94
CA PRO A 133 -2.02 -0.16 -7.61
C PRO A 133 -1.27 0.99 -6.92
N ALA A 134 -0.59 0.76 -5.79
CA ALA A 134 0.07 1.86 -5.09
C ALA A 134 1.27 2.44 -5.87
N MET A 135 1.97 1.62 -6.67
CA MET A 135 3.15 2.03 -7.43
C MET A 135 4.20 2.72 -6.52
N ASP A 136 4.37 2.17 -5.33
CA ASP A 136 5.37 2.60 -4.34
C ASP A 136 6.67 1.78 -4.46
N LEU A 137 6.60 0.68 -5.19
CA LEU A 137 7.70 -0.19 -5.55
C LEU A 137 7.62 -0.49 -7.06
N THR A 138 8.60 -0.02 -7.82
CA THR A 138 8.62 -0.12 -9.28
C THR A 138 9.94 -0.69 -9.78
N VAL A 139 9.98 -1.21 -10.99
CA VAL A 139 11.20 -1.73 -11.63
C VAL A 139 12.26 -0.64 -11.87
N ASP A 140 11.89 0.63 -11.81
CA ASP A 140 12.79 1.77 -11.98
C ASP A 140 13.50 2.16 -10.68
N ASP A 141 13.10 1.58 -9.52
CA ASP A 141 13.70 1.86 -8.20
C ASP A 141 15.01 1.08 -7.94
N GLY A 142 15.50 0.34 -8.94
CA GLY A 142 16.79 -0.34 -8.91
C GLY A 142 16.71 -1.86 -8.76
N ASP A 143 17.88 -2.50 -8.63
CA ASP A 143 17.97 -3.97 -8.67
C ASP A 143 17.30 -4.66 -7.48
N ASP A 144 17.39 -4.10 -6.28
CA ASP A 144 16.73 -4.65 -5.07
C ASP A 144 15.20 -4.62 -5.21
N ALA A 145 14.66 -3.54 -5.79
CA ALA A 145 13.24 -3.42 -6.07
C ALA A 145 12.79 -4.46 -7.11
N ARG A 146 13.54 -4.62 -8.18
CA ARG A 146 13.29 -5.66 -9.21
C ARG A 146 13.29 -7.06 -8.61
N GLN A 147 14.30 -7.38 -7.80
CA GLN A 147 14.38 -8.66 -7.11
C GLN A 147 13.15 -8.91 -6.23
N THR A 148 12.73 -7.89 -5.48
CA THR A 148 11.54 -7.99 -4.62
C THR A 148 10.25 -8.20 -5.43
N ILE A 149 10.09 -7.48 -6.54
CA ILE A 149 8.95 -7.62 -7.44
C ILE A 149 8.91 -9.03 -8.03
N ASP A 150 10.02 -9.47 -8.63
CA ASP A 150 10.10 -10.79 -9.28
C ASP A 150 9.85 -11.91 -8.28
N ALA A 151 10.55 -11.92 -7.15
CA ALA A 151 10.39 -12.94 -6.11
C ALA A 151 8.94 -13.01 -5.58
N SER A 152 8.31 -11.86 -5.36
CA SER A 152 6.92 -11.79 -4.86
C SER A 152 5.91 -12.29 -5.89
N LEU A 153 6.10 -11.98 -7.17
CA LEU A 153 5.24 -12.46 -8.25
C LEU A 153 5.41 -13.97 -8.47
N GLU A 154 6.64 -14.47 -8.47
CA GLU A 154 6.93 -15.90 -8.58
C GLU A 154 6.32 -16.69 -7.43
N GLN A 155 6.47 -16.21 -6.20
CA GLN A 155 5.87 -16.80 -5.00
C GLN A 155 4.34 -16.86 -5.14
N TYR A 156 3.69 -15.75 -5.51
CA TYR A 156 2.24 -15.70 -5.69
C TYR A 156 1.74 -16.68 -6.77
N LEU A 157 2.44 -16.78 -7.88
CA LEU A 157 2.12 -17.72 -8.97
C LEU A 157 2.30 -19.19 -8.55
N ALA A 158 3.34 -19.47 -7.76
CA ALA A 158 3.66 -20.82 -7.27
C ALA A 158 2.59 -21.37 -6.31
N LEU A 159 1.88 -20.52 -5.56
CA LEU A 159 0.76 -20.92 -4.70
C LEU A 159 -0.46 -21.46 -5.46
N GLY A 160 -0.48 -21.31 -6.78
CA GLY A 160 -1.55 -21.82 -7.65
C GLY A 160 -2.79 -20.93 -7.70
N ARG A 161 -3.77 -21.36 -8.50
CA ARG A 161 -4.90 -20.50 -8.93
C ARG A 161 -6.27 -20.97 -8.45
N TYR A 162 -6.33 -21.98 -7.60
CA TYR A 162 -7.60 -22.65 -7.27
C TYR A 162 -8.59 -21.77 -6.47
N ARG A 163 -8.11 -20.70 -5.83
CA ARG A 163 -8.95 -19.69 -5.13
C ARG A 163 -9.07 -18.37 -5.88
N TRP A 164 -8.54 -18.25 -7.07
CA TRP A 164 -8.58 -17.00 -7.82
C TRP A 164 -9.99 -16.69 -8.33
N ALA A 165 -10.31 -15.40 -8.40
CA ALA A 165 -11.53 -14.86 -8.96
C ALA A 165 -11.23 -13.96 -10.17
N GLY A 166 -12.27 -13.48 -10.85
CA GLY A 166 -12.10 -12.68 -12.08
C GLY A 166 -11.22 -11.44 -11.88
N HIS A 167 -11.39 -10.74 -10.75
CA HIS A 167 -10.57 -9.56 -10.43
C HIS A 167 -9.09 -9.89 -10.18
N THR A 168 -8.76 -11.09 -9.70
CA THR A 168 -7.39 -11.54 -9.48
C THR A 168 -6.60 -11.58 -10.79
N TYR A 169 -7.22 -12.08 -11.86
CA TYR A 169 -6.58 -12.13 -13.18
C TYR A 169 -6.35 -10.74 -13.76
N ALA A 170 -7.31 -9.82 -13.58
CA ALA A 170 -7.17 -8.43 -14.03
C ALA A 170 -6.04 -7.70 -13.25
N GLN A 171 -5.98 -7.91 -11.93
CA GLN A 171 -4.92 -7.34 -11.10
C GLN A 171 -3.55 -7.91 -11.47
N LEU A 172 -3.45 -9.23 -11.71
CA LEU A 172 -2.20 -9.84 -12.14
C LEU A 172 -1.73 -9.32 -13.51
N ALA A 173 -2.65 -9.09 -14.44
CA ALA A 173 -2.29 -8.47 -15.72
C ALA A 173 -1.69 -7.07 -15.55
N SER A 174 -2.20 -6.28 -14.59
CA SER A 174 -1.64 -4.97 -14.25
C SER A 174 -0.30 -5.06 -13.51
N LEU A 175 -0.08 -6.11 -12.72
CA LEU A 175 1.18 -6.36 -12.02
C LEU A 175 2.30 -6.80 -12.96
N ALA A 176 1.95 -7.43 -14.09
CA ALA A 176 2.89 -7.98 -15.07
C ALA A 176 3.20 -7.02 -16.23
N ALA A 177 2.51 -5.86 -16.28
CA ALA A 177 2.69 -4.84 -17.32
C ALA A 177 3.79 -3.85 -16.96
#